data_146600ab7e9c8a215076e102bc7440c0
#
_entry.id   146600ab7e9c8a215076e102bc7440c0
#
_cell.length_a   1.000
_cell.length_b   1.000
_cell.length_c   1.000
_cell.angle_alpha   90.00
_cell.angle_beta   90.00
_cell.angle_gamma   90.00
#
_symmetry.space_group_name_H-M   'P 1'
#
loop_
_entity.id
_entity.type
_entity.pdbx_description
1 polymer ?
#
loop_
_entity_poly.entity_id
_entity_poly.type
_entity_poly.pdbx_seq_one_letter_code
_entity_poly.pdbx_strand_id
1 'polypeptide(L)'
;LRADALEMIERAPVAPDAKVDANGRPALGLDYPRIPYRLVKPLADPWGGTEILGGRHPTQMAQPTPDADAPDYVVFLMYSMCRSMPSGLRLYGHPGLLAVAEAINGEDFVPFNDAIFVKQPGLGGSVSWHQDGVTHWDSTDWDPGIHGFNFQVQLYPSTLGNCLWVVPGSQKRGKIDIKALVAENGGSEQI
;
A
#
# COMPACT_ATOMS: atom_id res chain seq x y z
N LEU A 1 4.51 9.23 14.76
CA LEU A 1 4.33 8.68 13.42
C LEU A 1 3.50 9.59 12.50
N ARG A 2 2.30 10.06 12.94
CA ARG A 2 1.47 10.94 12.12
C ARG A 2 2.20 12.24 11.74
N ALA A 3 2.85 12.90 12.68
CA ALA A 3 3.62 14.13 12.42
C ALA A 3 4.75 13.90 11.42
N ASP A 4 5.54 12.84 11.62
CA ASP A 4 6.65 12.49 10.74
C ASP A 4 6.14 12.13 9.33
N ALA A 5 5.01 11.41 9.24
CA ALA A 5 4.40 11.07 7.96
C ALA A 5 3.90 12.31 7.21
N LEU A 6 3.29 13.26 7.91
CA LEU A 6 2.85 14.53 7.29
C LEU A 6 4.02 15.37 6.82
N GLU A 7 5.11 15.45 7.59
CA GLU A 7 6.32 16.15 7.18
C GLU A 7 6.91 15.50 5.91
N MET A 8 7.00 14.17 5.87
CA MET A 8 7.47 13.46 4.69
C MET A 8 6.60 13.72 3.45
N ILE A 9 5.26 13.75 3.61
CA ILE A 9 4.34 14.05 2.50
C ILE A 9 4.52 15.50 2.02
N GLU A 10 4.58 16.47 2.93
CA GLU A 10 4.79 17.88 2.60
C GLU A 10 6.12 18.13 1.89
N ARG A 11 7.14 17.39 2.28
CA ARG A 11 8.50 17.50 1.76
C ARG A 11 8.83 16.48 0.67
N ALA A 12 7.82 15.78 0.14
CA ALA A 12 8.00 14.85 -0.97
C ALA A 12 8.38 15.60 -2.26
N PRO A 13 9.14 14.97 -3.18
CA PRO A 13 9.44 15.58 -4.47
C PRO A 13 8.16 15.83 -5.28
N VAL A 14 8.09 16.95 -5.99
CA VAL A 14 6.91 17.33 -6.80
C VAL A 14 6.67 16.42 -8.02
N ALA A 15 7.69 15.68 -8.45
CA ALA A 15 7.64 14.74 -9.55
C ALA A 15 8.69 13.63 -9.32
N PRO A 16 8.59 12.47 -10.02
CA PRO A 16 9.52 11.36 -9.82
C PRO A 16 11.01 11.72 -9.92
N ASP A 17 11.36 12.66 -10.79
CA ASP A 17 12.75 13.10 -11.00
C ASP A 17 13.10 14.42 -10.31
N ALA A 18 12.15 15.01 -9.60
CA ALA A 18 12.38 16.29 -8.93
C ALA A 18 13.25 16.12 -7.67
N LYS A 19 14.04 17.16 -7.39
CA LYS A 19 14.87 17.23 -6.17
C LYS A 19 14.31 18.18 -5.12
N VAL A 20 13.19 18.81 -5.44
CA VAL A 20 12.53 19.81 -4.59
C VAL A 20 11.08 19.44 -4.33
N ASP A 21 10.56 19.91 -3.19
CA ASP A 21 9.15 19.82 -2.83
C ASP A 21 8.31 20.91 -3.52
N ALA A 22 7.02 20.95 -3.26
CA ALA A 22 6.08 21.92 -3.81
C ALA A 22 6.42 23.40 -3.45
N ASN A 23 7.22 23.61 -2.41
CA ASN A 23 7.65 24.94 -1.97
C ASN A 23 9.07 25.29 -2.46
N GLY A 24 9.67 24.48 -3.33
CA GLY A 24 11.03 24.68 -3.84
C GLY A 24 12.15 24.33 -2.85
N ARG A 25 11.83 23.73 -1.70
CA ARG A 25 12.82 23.27 -0.71
C ARG A 25 13.38 21.90 -1.15
N PRO A 26 14.64 21.54 -0.80
CA PRO A 26 15.15 20.20 -1.03
C PRO A 26 14.19 19.15 -0.48
N ALA A 27 13.76 18.21 -1.33
CA ALA A 27 12.86 17.15 -0.92
C ALA A 27 13.53 16.23 0.11
N LEU A 28 12.74 15.68 1.05
CA LEU A 28 13.25 14.72 2.03
C LEU A 28 13.37 13.31 1.43
N GLY A 29 14.24 12.51 2.02
CA GLY A 29 14.36 11.08 1.70
C GLY A 29 15.09 10.76 0.40
N LEU A 30 15.68 11.74 -0.29
CA LEU A 30 16.45 11.51 -1.52
C LEU A 30 17.84 10.90 -1.27
N ASP A 31 18.34 11.03 -0.04
CA ASP A 31 19.64 10.47 0.38
C ASP A 31 19.55 8.99 0.82
N TYR A 32 18.34 8.43 0.85
CA TYR A 32 18.16 7.03 1.17
C TYR A 32 18.54 6.13 -0.02
N PRO A 33 19.04 4.93 0.21
CA PRO A 33 19.43 4.00 -0.86
C PRO A 33 18.27 3.67 -1.82
N ARG A 34 17.04 3.81 -1.35
CA ARG A 34 15.82 3.70 -2.14
C ARG A 34 14.92 4.87 -1.78
N ILE A 35 14.53 5.63 -2.79
CA ILE A 35 13.58 6.74 -2.60
C ILE A 35 12.29 6.20 -1.96
N PRO A 36 11.88 6.75 -0.81
CA PRO A 36 10.76 6.20 -0.05
C PRO A 36 9.38 6.49 -0.65
N TYR A 37 9.29 7.20 -1.76
CA TYR A 37 8.02 7.64 -2.34
C TYR A 37 7.63 6.86 -3.59
N ARG A 38 6.37 6.52 -3.70
CA ARG A 38 5.70 6.25 -4.95
C ARG A 38 4.76 7.40 -5.26
N LEU A 39 5.10 8.17 -6.28
CA LEU A 39 4.28 9.25 -6.81
C LEU A 39 3.42 8.70 -7.95
N VAL A 40 2.18 9.16 -8.03
CA VAL A 40 1.22 8.78 -9.06
C VAL A 40 0.42 10.00 -9.50
N LYS A 41 -0.27 9.90 -10.63
CA LYS A 41 -1.25 10.91 -11.03
C LYS A 41 -2.41 10.93 -10.04
N PRO A 42 -3.01 12.10 -9.76
CA PRO A 42 -4.17 12.19 -8.89
C PRO A 42 -5.29 11.24 -9.32
N LEU A 43 -5.93 10.61 -8.36
CA LEU A 43 -7.04 9.66 -8.50
C LEU A 43 -6.73 8.43 -9.35
N ALA A 44 -5.50 8.27 -9.83
CA ALA A 44 -5.12 7.10 -10.62
C ALA A 44 -5.06 5.84 -9.76
N ASP A 45 -5.46 4.72 -10.34
CA ASP A 45 -5.07 3.40 -9.84
C ASP A 45 -3.67 3.08 -10.40
N PRO A 46 -2.62 3.13 -9.56
CA PRO A 46 -1.25 2.98 -10.05
C PRO A 46 -0.92 1.56 -10.49
N TRP A 47 -1.78 0.61 -10.18
CA TRP A 47 -1.63 -0.78 -10.55
C TRP A 47 -2.70 -1.28 -11.51
N GLY A 48 -3.38 -0.36 -12.17
CA GLY A 48 -4.51 -0.49 -13.10
C GLY A 48 -4.57 -1.71 -14.00
N GLY A 49 -4.39 -2.89 -13.46
CA GLY A 49 -4.51 -4.13 -14.20
C GLY A 49 -3.46 -5.18 -13.84
N THR A 50 -3.56 -6.30 -14.51
CA THR A 50 -2.86 -7.55 -14.22
C THR A 50 -1.39 -7.56 -14.56
N GLU A 51 -0.94 -6.69 -15.45
CA GLU A 51 0.42 -6.74 -15.98
C GLU A 51 1.46 -6.26 -14.97
N ILE A 52 1.04 -5.43 -14.04
CA ILE A 52 1.91 -4.94 -12.98
C ILE A 52 1.86 -5.91 -11.80
N LEU A 53 3.03 -6.24 -11.26
CA LEU A 53 3.19 -7.16 -10.13
C LEU A 53 2.70 -8.60 -10.40
N GLY A 54 2.85 -9.08 -11.63
CA GLY A 54 2.56 -10.47 -11.97
C GLY A 54 1.10 -10.87 -11.78
N GLY A 55 0.17 -9.94 -11.98
CA GLY A 55 -1.27 -10.21 -11.85
C GLY A 55 -1.83 -10.04 -10.44
N ARG A 56 -1.05 -9.48 -9.53
CA ARG A 56 -1.51 -9.21 -8.15
C ARG A 56 -2.72 -8.27 -8.10
N HIS A 57 -2.80 -7.31 -9.01
CA HIS A 57 -3.91 -6.38 -9.14
C HIS A 57 -4.63 -6.62 -10.47
N PRO A 58 -5.45 -7.67 -10.57
CA PRO A 58 -5.96 -8.16 -11.85
C PRO A 58 -7.09 -7.31 -12.45
N THR A 59 -7.59 -6.32 -11.73
CA THR A 59 -8.69 -5.46 -12.18
C THR A 59 -8.32 -4.01 -12.03
N GLN A 60 -8.79 -3.20 -12.97
CA GLN A 60 -8.68 -1.76 -12.90
C GLN A 60 -9.95 -1.20 -12.25
N MET A 61 -9.77 -0.36 -11.24
CA MET A 61 -10.86 0.37 -10.60
C MET A 61 -11.24 1.60 -11.44
N ALA A 62 -12.45 2.11 -11.23
CA ALA A 62 -12.87 3.37 -11.83
C ALA A 62 -11.91 4.51 -11.41
N GLN A 63 -11.52 5.34 -12.37
CA GLN A 63 -10.62 6.47 -12.15
C GLN A 63 -11.38 7.77 -12.45
N PRO A 64 -11.90 8.46 -11.42
CA PRO A 64 -12.53 9.76 -11.62
C PRO A 64 -11.50 10.78 -12.13
N THR A 65 -11.98 11.80 -12.82
CA THR A 65 -11.15 12.91 -13.29
C THR A 65 -10.83 13.84 -12.11
N PRO A 66 -9.56 14.17 -11.87
CA PRO A 66 -9.20 15.14 -10.85
C PRO A 66 -9.61 16.56 -11.24
N ASP A 67 -9.71 17.44 -10.25
CA ASP A 67 -9.98 18.85 -10.48
C ASP A 67 -8.86 19.49 -11.33
N ALA A 68 -9.21 20.58 -12.04
CA ALA A 68 -8.29 21.23 -13.00
C ALA A 68 -7.04 21.84 -12.33
N ASP A 69 -7.11 22.14 -11.05
CA ASP A 69 -6.01 22.69 -10.23
C ASP A 69 -5.28 21.60 -9.42
N ALA A 70 -5.60 20.34 -9.63
CA ALA A 70 -4.92 19.24 -8.98
C ALA A 70 -3.42 19.20 -9.38
N PRO A 71 -2.52 18.85 -8.46
CA PRO A 71 -1.11 18.72 -8.78
C PRO A 71 -0.87 17.59 -9.78
N ASP A 72 0.21 17.68 -10.54
CA ASP A 72 0.58 16.65 -11.52
C ASP A 72 0.86 15.28 -10.89
N TYR A 73 1.37 15.26 -9.67
CA TYR A 73 1.68 14.06 -8.92
C TYR A 73 1.30 14.21 -7.45
N VAL A 74 0.91 13.09 -6.86
CA VAL A 74 0.63 12.97 -5.43
C VAL A 74 1.37 11.76 -4.85
N VAL A 75 1.67 11.81 -3.57
CA VAL A 75 2.23 10.66 -2.85
C VAL A 75 1.13 9.62 -2.70
N PHE A 76 1.37 8.43 -3.23
CA PHE A 76 0.48 7.28 -3.08
C PHE A 76 0.94 6.33 -1.97
N LEU A 77 2.25 6.05 -1.95
CA LEU A 77 2.88 5.21 -0.95
C LEU A 77 4.18 5.83 -0.44
N MET A 78 4.43 5.63 0.83
CA MET A 78 5.76 5.79 1.40
C MET A 78 6.26 4.44 1.88
N TYR A 79 7.44 4.03 1.44
CA TYR A 79 8.08 2.76 1.76
C TYR A 79 9.15 2.92 2.83
N SER A 80 9.48 1.80 3.48
CA SER A 80 10.62 1.71 4.40
C SER A 80 10.58 2.76 5.51
N MET A 81 9.42 2.93 6.14
CA MET A 81 9.22 3.87 7.23
C MET A 81 10.15 3.62 8.41
N CYS A 82 10.50 2.36 8.66
CA CYS A 82 11.46 1.98 9.69
C CYS A 82 12.86 2.59 9.46
N ARG A 83 13.17 2.98 8.23
CA ARG A 83 14.45 3.62 7.86
C ARG A 83 14.33 5.14 7.74
N SER A 84 13.18 5.62 7.26
CA SER A 84 12.98 7.03 6.96
C SER A 84 12.42 7.84 8.13
N MET A 85 11.85 7.18 9.14
CA MET A 85 11.23 7.84 10.29
C MET A 85 11.56 7.12 11.60
N PRO A 86 12.07 7.81 12.64
CA PRO A 86 12.29 7.21 13.95
C PRO A 86 11.01 6.64 14.58
N SER A 87 9.85 7.28 14.33
CA SER A 87 8.55 6.75 14.79
C SER A 87 8.10 5.53 13.99
N GLY A 88 8.45 5.43 12.73
CA GLY A 88 8.24 4.25 11.90
C GLY A 88 9.02 3.05 12.45
N LEU A 89 10.29 3.26 12.79
CA LEU A 89 11.11 2.23 13.43
C LEU A 89 10.52 1.77 14.77
N ARG A 90 10.02 2.70 15.61
CA ARG A 90 9.36 2.35 16.87
C ARG A 90 8.08 1.54 16.66
N LEU A 91 7.30 1.85 15.62
CA LEU A 91 6.12 1.05 15.29
C LEU A 91 6.51 -0.34 14.79
N TYR A 92 7.48 -0.40 13.87
CA TYR A 92 7.96 -1.66 13.29
C TYR A 92 8.50 -2.63 14.34
N GLY A 93 9.23 -2.11 15.33
CA GLY A 93 9.73 -2.87 16.47
C GLY A 93 8.82 -2.85 17.70
N HIS A 94 7.53 -2.55 17.55
CA HIS A 94 6.62 -2.46 18.70
C HIS A 94 6.43 -3.84 19.36
N PRO A 95 6.74 -4.00 20.65
CA PRO A 95 6.76 -5.32 21.29
C PRO A 95 5.43 -6.06 21.24
N GLY A 96 4.32 -5.35 21.32
CA GLY A 96 2.99 -5.95 21.20
C GLY A 96 2.69 -6.50 19.80
N LEU A 97 3.20 -5.85 18.73
CA LEU A 97 3.05 -6.36 17.36
C LEU A 97 3.98 -7.55 17.13
N LEU A 98 5.21 -7.50 17.63
CA LEU A 98 6.16 -8.61 17.53
C LEU A 98 5.64 -9.85 18.30
N ALA A 99 5.09 -9.67 19.48
CA ALA A 99 4.50 -10.78 20.24
C ALA A 99 3.33 -11.46 19.51
N VAL A 100 2.49 -10.69 18.80
CA VAL A 100 1.43 -11.26 17.95
C VAL A 100 2.04 -12.01 16.75
N ALA A 101 3.06 -11.46 16.11
CA ALA A 101 3.75 -12.11 15.01
C ALA A 101 4.36 -13.44 15.43
N GLU A 102 5.04 -13.47 16.57
CA GLU A 102 5.62 -14.67 17.17
C GLU A 102 4.55 -15.72 17.51
N ALA A 103 3.42 -15.28 18.07
CA ALA A 103 2.32 -16.18 18.41
C ALA A 103 1.67 -16.84 17.18
N ILE A 104 1.71 -16.18 16.01
CA ILE A 104 1.14 -16.69 14.75
C ILE A 104 2.16 -17.54 13.98
N ASN A 105 3.40 -17.06 13.83
CA ASN A 105 4.40 -17.63 12.94
C ASN A 105 5.54 -18.36 13.66
N GLY A 106 5.56 -18.38 15.00
CA GLY A 106 6.70 -18.88 15.77
C GLY A 106 7.82 -17.85 15.94
N GLU A 107 8.88 -18.24 16.62
CA GLU A 107 10.00 -17.35 17.00
C GLU A 107 10.83 -16.87 15.79
N ASP A 108 10.87 -17.63 14.72
CA ASP A 108 11.72 -17.39 13.54
C ASP A 108 11.01 -16.60 12.43
N PHE A 109 10.00 -15.78 12.76
CA PHE A 109 9.32 -14.96 11.76
C PHE A 109 10.23 -13.83 11.23
N VAL A 110 10.02 -13.47 9.97
CA VAL A 110 10.75 -12.40 9.30
C VAL A 110 9.80 -11.26 8.93
N PRO A 111 10.05 -10.03 9.43
CA PRO A 111 9.34 -8.86 8.94
C PRO A 111 9.69 -8.60 7.48
N PHE A 112 8.66 -8.46 6.63
CA PHE A 112 8.86 -8.37 5.19
C PHE A 112 8.96 -6.92 4.69
N ASN A 113 7.97 -6.09 5.00
CA ASN A 113 7.86 -4.76 4.43
C ASN A 113 7.05 -3.85 5.35
N ASP A 114 7.26 -2.55 5.20
CA ASP A 114 6.47 -1.52 5.84
C ASP A 114 6.17 -0.39 4.84
N ALA A 115 4.93 0.07 4.82
CA ALA A 115 4.50 1.16 3.95
C ALA A 115 3.36 1.97 4.58
N ILE A 116 3.27 3.25 4.23
CA ILE A 116 2.09 4.08 4.47
C ILE A 116 1.36 4.28 3.14
N PHE A 117 0.09 3.89 3.10
CA PHE A 117 -0.82 4.29 2.04
C PHE A 117 -1.33 5.70 2.30
N VAL A 118 -1.13 6.60 1.36
CA VAL A 118 -1.55 8.00 1.46
C VAL A 118 -2.78 8.20 0.58
N LYS A 119 -3.91 8.43 1.24
CA LYS A 119 -5.19 8.68 0.57
C LYS A 119 -5.64 10.10 0.86
N GLN A 120 -5.11 11.04 0.08
CA GLN A 120 -5.50 12.44 0.18
C GLN A 120 -6.93 12.62 -0.35
N PRO A 121 -7.80 13.37 0.38
CA PRO A 121 -9.15 13.67 -0.09
C PRO A 121 -9.14 14.29 -1.49
N GLY A 122 -9.95 13.77 -2.40
CA GLY A 122 -10.05 14.27 -3.78
C GLY A 122 -8.86 13.98 -4.70
N LEU A 123 -7.79 13.40 -4.18
CA LEU A 123 -6.53 13.20 -4.94
C LEU A 123 -6.02 11.76 -4.86
N GLY A 124 -6.30 11.05 -3.77
CA GLY A 124 -5.76 9.71 -3.53
C GLY A 124 -6.30 8.65 -4.48
N GLY A 125 -5.41 7.80 -5.02
CA GLY A 125 -5.78 6.68 -5.87
C GLY A 125 -6.41 5.51 -5.13
N SER A 126 -7.22 4.74 -5.84
CA SER A 126 -7.75 3.46 -5.37
C SER A 126 -6.70 2.36 -5.41
N VAL A 127 -6.98 1.27 -4.72
CA VAL A 127 -6.23 0.01 -4.84
C VAL A 127 -7.24 -1.06 -5.19
N SER A 128 -7.08 -1.69 -6.35
CA SER A 128 -7.99 -2.72 -6.85
C SER A 128 -7.97 -3.99 -6.00
N TRP A 129 -8.99 -4.81 -6.14
CA TRP A 129 -9.06 -6.12 -5.50
C TRP A 129 -7.83 -6.95 -5.82
N HIS A 130 -7.22 -7.53 -4.81
CA HIS A 130 -6.05 -8.39 -4.94
C HIS A 130 -5.95 -9.32 -3.74
N GLN A 131 -5.12 -10.34 -3.86
CA GLN A 131 -4.64 -11.15 -2.74
C GLN A 131 -3.18 -10.78 -2.47
N ASP A 132 -2.84 -10.60 -1.22
CA ASP A 132 -1.44 -10.51 -0.82
C ASP A 132 -0.77 -11.89 -0.92
N GLY A 133 0.57 -11.92 -1.00
CA GLY A 133 1.31 -13.17 -1.06
C GLY A 133 1.38 -13.82 -2.44
N VAL A 134 1.17 -13.07 -3.53
CA VAL A 134 1.29 -13.59 -4.90
C VAL A 134 2.61 -14.35 -5.17
N THR A 135 3.69 -13.95 -4.53
CA THR A 135 4.99 -14.62 -4.60
C THR A 135 5.02 -15.95 -3.85
N HIS A 136 4.05 -16.22 -3.00
CA HIS A 136 3.95 -17.44 -2.22
C HIS A 136 3.03 -18.47 -2.86
N TRP A 137 1.92 -18.04 -3.47
CA TRP A 137 0.90 -18.91 -4.04
C TRP A 137 1.42 -19.87 -5.11
N ASP A 138 2.45 -19.47 -5.84
CA ASP A 138 3.06 -20.26 -6.92
C ASP A 138 4.43 -20.83 -6.49
N SER A 139 4.81 -20.72 -5.23
CA SER A 139 6.04 -21.31 -4.70
C SER A 139 5.90 -22.82 -4.55
N THR A 140 6.92 -23.58 -4.99
CA THR A 140 6.99 -25.01 -4.77
C THR A 140 7.13 -25.38 -3.29
N ASP A 141 7.62 -24.43 -2.49
CA ASP A 141 7.87 -24.58 -1.04
C ASP A 141 6.73 -23.99 -0.19
N TRP A 142 5.59 -23.72 -0.83
CA TRP A 142 4.42 -23.17 -0.13
C TRP A 142 3.91 -24.16 0.93
N ASP A 143 3.94 -23.73 2.18
CA ASP A 143 3.34 -24.43 3.30
C ASP A 143 2.03 -23.72 3.72
N PRO A 144 0.86 -24.37 3.59
CA PRO A 144 -0.40 -23.76 3.99
C PRO A 144 -0.51 -23.51 5.50
N GLY A 145 0.38 -24.08 6.32
CA GLY A 145 0.48 -23.82 7.76
C GLY A 145 1.28 -22.57 8.12
N ILE A 146 2.02 -21.99 7.15
CA ILE A 146 2.85 -20.79 7.36
C ILE A 146 2.24 -19.64 6.58
N HIS A 147 1.84 -18.57 7.25
CA HIS A 147 1.15 -17.45 6.66
C HIS A 147 1.90 -16.14 6.79
N GLY A 148 1.93 -15.38 5.70
CA GLY A 148 2.16 -13.95 5.77
C GLY A 148 0.89 -13.24 6.23
N PHE A 149 1.03 -12.20 7.04
CA PHE A 149 -0.06 -11.32 7.43
C PHE A 149 0.43 -9.88 7.59
N ASN A 150 -0.48 -8.94 7.57
CA ASN A 150 -0.18 -7.53 7.71
C ASN A 150 -0.83 -6.96 8.96
N PHE A 151 -0.11 -6.09 9.66
CA PHE A 151 -0.72 -5.16 10.60
C PHE A 151 -1.11 -3.89 9.85
N GLN A 152 -2.36 -3.49 9.94
CA GLN A 152 -2.80 -2.20 9.43
C GLN A 152 -3.06 -1.25 10.59
N VAL A 153 -2.29 -0.17 10.65
CA VAL A 153 -2.40 0.87 11.67
C VAL A 153 -2.99 2.12 11.03
N GLN A 154 -4.19 2.49 11.45
CA GLN A 154 -4.87 3.67 10.97
C GLN A 154 -4.30 4.94 11.63
N LEU A 155 -3.77 5.86 10.84
CA LEU A 155 -3.28 7.15 11.32
C LEU A 155 -4.40 8.20 11.42
N TYR A 156 -5.46 8.04 10.64
CA TYR A 156 -6.67 8.86 10.63
C TYR A 156 -7.91 7.97 10.61
N PRO A 157 -9.05 8.44 11.10
CA PRO A 157 -10.31 7.73 10.92
C PRO A 157 -10.59 7.46 9.45
N SER A 158 -11.10 6.26 9.16
CA SER A 158 -11.56 5.90 7.82
C SER A 158 -13.09 5.89 7.76
N THR A 159 -13.61 6.12 6.56
CA THR A 159 -15.02 6.03 6.22
C THR A 159 -15.23 4.93 5.20
N LEU A 160 -16.48 4.60 4.87
CA LEU A 160 -16.76 3.64 3.79
C LEU A 160 -16.13 4.02 2.45
N GLY A 161 -15.91 5.32 2.20
CA GLY A 161 -15.29 5.81 0.96
C GLY A 161 -13.77 5.64 0.87
N ASN A 162 -13.09 5.39 1.98
CA ASN A 162 -11.62 5.31 1.99
C ASN A 162 -11.05 4.18 2.87
N CYS A 163 -11.91 3.29 3.36
CA CYS A 163 -11.46 2.18 4.19
C CYS A 163 -10.91 1.01 3.36
N LEU A 164 -10.28 0.07 4.04
CA LEU A 164 -9.97 -1.23 3.50
C LEU A 164 -11.26 -2.06 3.42
N TRP A 165 -11.50 -2.66 2.26
CA TRP A 165 -12.54 -3.64 2.05
C TRP A 165 -11.94 -5.04 2.00
N VAL A 166 -12.61 -6.00 2.60
CA VAL A 166 -12.18 -7.40 2.61
C VAL A 166 -13.37 -8.32 2.32
N VAL A 167 -13.10 -9.46 1.68
CA VAL A 167 -14.09 -10.52 1.49
C VAL A 167 -13.88 -11.57 2.57
N PRO A 168 -14.75 -11.68 3.57
CA PRO A 168 -14.59 -12.65 4.66
C PRO A 168 -14.53 -14.08 4.13
N GLY A 169 -13.57 -14.85 4.66
CA GLY A 169 -13.39 -16.25 4.27
C GLY A 169 -12.57 -16.47 3.00
N SER A 170 -12.22 -15.40 2.26
CA SER A 170 -11.41 -15.52 1.03
C SER A 170 -10.04 -16.12 1.28
N GLN A 171 -9.44 -15.91 2.44
CA GLN A 171 -8.15 -16.48 2.84
C GLN A 171 -8.15 -18.02 2.89
N LYS A 172 -9.33 -18.66 2.99
CA LYS A 172 -9.48 -20.13 3.03
C LYS A 172 -9.59 -20.74 1.63
N ARG A 173 -9.70 -19.92 0.59
CA ARG A 173 -9.97 -20.36 -0.77
C ARG A 173 -8.71 -20.60 -1.60
N GLY A 174 -7.53 -20.35 -1.03
CA GLY A 174 -6.28 -20.36 -1.78
C GLY A 174 -6.21 -19.24 -2.81
N LYS A 175 -5.45 -19.44 -3.88
CA LYS A 175 -5.36 -18.50 -4.99
C LYS A 175 -6.70 -18.41 -5.74
N ILE A 176 -7.22 -17.21 -5.85
CA ILE A 176 -8.49 -16.91 -6.51
C ILE A 176 -8.22 -16.24 -7.86
N ASP A 177 -8.90 -16.67 -8.91
CA ASP A 177 -8.96 -15.90 -10.15
C ASP A 177 -9.90 -14.70 -9.95
N ILE A 178 -9.32 -13.60 -9.47
CA ILE A 178 -10.06 -12.37 -9.16
C ILE A 178 -10.66 -11.77 -10.44
N LYS A 179 -9.99 -11.90 -11.58
CA LYS A 179 -10.48 -11.40 -12.86
C LYS A 179 -11.75 -12.11 -13.29
N ALA A 180 -11.78 -13.42 -13.18
CA ALA A 180 -12.99 -14.21 -13.45
C ALA A 180 -14.10 -13.84 -12.46
N LEU A 181 -13.77 -13.77 -11.15
CA LEU A 181 -14.73 -13.41 -10.11
C LEU A 181 -15.37 -12.03 -10.33
N VAL A 182 -14.58 -11.02 -10.70
CA VAL A 182 -15.08 -9.68 -11.02
C VAL A 182 -16.00 -9.72 -12.25
N ALA A 183 -15.63 -10.46 -13.29
CA ALA A 183 -16.44 -10.59 -14.48
C ALA A 183 -17.78 -11.28 -14.20
N GLU A 184 -17.77 -12.36 -13.42
CA GLU A 184 -18.98 -13.11 -13.02
C GLU A 184 -19.94 -12.27 -12.19
N ASN A 185 -19.44 -11.33 -11.39
CA ASN A 185 -20.24 -10.45 -10.55
C ASN A 185 -20.64 -9.13 -11.24
N GLY A 186 -20.23 -8.91 -12.48
CA GLY A 186 -20.61 -7.72 -13.24
C GLY A 186 -19.77 -6.47 -12.95
N GLY A 187 -18.65 -6.63 -12.26
CA GLY A 187 -17.69 -5.55 -11.98
C GLY A 187 -17.06 -5.62 -10.61
N SER A 188 -15.96 -4.89 -10.43
CA SER A 188 -15.20 -4.85 -9.16
C SER A 188 -15.98 -4.20 -8.00
N GLU A 189 -17.01 -3.42 -8.31
CA GLU A 189 -17.86 -2.75 -7.32
C GLU A 189 -18.98 -3.65 -6.77
N GLN A 190 -19.13 -4.84 -7.34
CA GLN A 190 -20.17 -5.80 -6.99
C GLN A 190 -19.68 -6.97 -6.11
N ILE A 191 -18.41 -6.96 -5.74
CA ILE A 191 -17.79 -7.99 -4.91
C ILE A 191 -18.03 -7.75 -3.43
#